data_3d25a70feefb355041627e2d29fe0189
#
_entry.id   3d25a70feefb355041627e2d29fe0189
#
_cell.length_a   1.000
_cell.length_b   1.000
_cell.length_c   1.000
_cell.angle_alpha   90.00
_cell.angle_beta   90.00
_cell.angle_gamma   90.00
#
_symmetry.space_group_name_H-M   'P 1'
#
loop_
_entity.id
_entity.type
_entity.pdbx_description
1 polymer ?
#
loop_
_entity_poly.entity_id
_entity_poly.type
_entity_poly.pdbx_seq_one_letter_code
_entity_poly.pdbx_strand_id
1 'polypeptide(L)'
;VTSRILRILAKSAFVFVFEVGALVLSYYAYLAWIGVSVTGSVFGDLLLPVSLVMLFGLNVTAVSRWPSKETDETALSPDTSATTGGTKKEQALKFLKVLGSLSSNQLAALLEIDVRNLSKFINPFIQTGIIAAKKEGKTYIYSLKNPHNLLLTHNRHTPQEETEYASQVTLPKSNVQLPSEGNVLGRVALDDWKLGDFVYLPLRKYAQKGILVSGSSGSGKTIAAKVIVEELLQERIPVLIFDYTKQWERLFQRNSDQAMLEKYRFFGMRSPRAFKGHIVTELPEISETLRIGEGTVVDLSSVSETDERVGKVAKALDQILEHFQGEADSEDLRLFLVIEEAHLWTSKDVPKEASNFLDRVVRLLRKKGVGVMLVSHKISDFDSAMRSSMNISILFRTKYEGDLDSIGRTLGSDFAKIVPSLPIGNSIFHSADLGTPFVMAWRPLYSQS
;
A
#
# COMPACT_ATOMS: atom_id res chain seq x y z
N VAL A 1 15.20 -24.44 -26.14
CA VAL A 1 15.11 -24.31 -24.67
C VAL A 1 16.51 -24.20 -24.06
N THR A 2 17.44 -25.04 -24.42
CA THR A 2 18.83 -25.08 -23.88
C THR A 2 19.61 -23.78 -24.11
N SER A 3 19.47 -23.15 -25.29
CA SER A 3 20.18 -21.88 -25.58
C SER A 3 19.70 -20.68 -24.78
N ARG A 4 18.43 -20.69 -24.37
CA ARG A 4 17.81 -19.60 -23.58
C ARG A 4 18.20 -19.67 -22.10
N ILE A 5 18.27 -20.89 -21.56
CA ILE A 5 18.74 -21.14 -20.18
C ILE A 5 20.22 -20.77 -20.04
N LEU A 6 21.04 -21.13 -21.03
CA LEU A 6 22.48 -20.77 -21.03
C LEU A 6 22.70 -19.25 -21.07
N ARG A 7 21.87 -18.50 -21.82
CA ARG A 7 21.95 -17.03 -21.87
C ARG A 7 21.51 -16.35 -20.55
N ILE A 8 20.52 -16.91 -19.88
CA ILE A 8 20.07 -16.40 -18.56
C ILE A 8 21.15 -16.66 -17.52
N LEU A 9 21.71 -17.86 -17.49
CA LEU A 9 22.80 -18.21 -16.58
C LEU A 9 24.05 -17.36 -16.84
N ALA A 10 24.40 -17.09 -18.10
CA ALA A 10 25.52 -16.24 -18.45
C ALA A 10 25.32 -14.78 -18.02
N LYS A 11 24.08 -14.23 -18.17
CA LYS A 11 23.75 -12.87 -17.69
C LYS A 11 23.81 -12.77 -16.17
N SER A 12 23.25 -13.75 -15.47
CA SER A 12 23.28 -13.77 -14.00
C SER A 12 24.69 -13.93 -13.45
N ALA A 13 25.52 -14.77 -14.08
CA ALA A 13 26.94 -14.91 -13.73
C ALA A 13 27.72 -13.61 -13.98
N PHE A 14 27.43 -12.88 -15.07
CA PHE A 14 28.09 -11.62 -15.39
C PHE A 14 27.76 -10.53 -14.37
N VAL A 15 26.50 -10.38 -14.00
CA VAL A 15 26.06 -9.41 -12.96
C VAL A 15 26.72 -9.74 -11.63
N PHE A 16 26.71 -11.01 -11.22
CA PHE A 16 27.32 -11.45 -9.96
C PHE A 16 28.84 -11.18 -9.92
N VAL A 17 29.56 -11.45 -11.00
CA VAL A 17 31.01 -11.18 -11.09
C VAL A 17 31.29 -9.68 -11.03
N PHE A 18 30.43 -8.85 -11.64
CA PHE A 18 30.59 -7.40 -11.62
C PHE A 18 30.34 -6.83 -10.24
N GLU A 19 29.32 -7.30 -9.54
CA GLU A 19 29.01 -6.89 -8.16
C GLU A 19 30.11 -7.30 -7.17
N VAL A 20 30.61 -8.52 -7.27
CA VAL A 20 31.74 -8.98 -6.43
C VAL A 20 32.98 -8.17 -6.71
N GLY A 21 33.31 -7.88 -7.98
CA GLY A 21 34.42 -7.02 -8.34
C GLY A 21 34.33 -5.61 -7.80
N ALA A 22 33.15 -4.99 -7.84
CA ALA A 22 32.89 -3.67 -7.29
C ALA A 22 33.03 -3.63 -5.77
N LEU A 23 32.55 -4.68 -5.05
CA LEU A 23 32.70 -4.81 -3.61
C LEU A 23 34.17 -4.93 -3.19
N VAL A 24 34.96 -5.74 -3.91
CA VAL A 24 36.40 -5.89 -3.65
C VAL A 24 37.13 -4.57 -3.86
N LEU A 25 36.84 -3.85 -4.93
CA LEU A 25 37.47 -2.55 -5.20
C LEU A 25 37.07 -1.49 -4.14
N SER A 26 35.82 -1.48 -3.72
CA SER A 26 35.34 -0.58 -2.65
C SER A 26 35.99 -0.89 -1.31
N TYR A 27 36.21 -2.15 -1.00
CA TYR A 27 36.91 -2.58 0.21
C TYR A 27 38.38 -2.13 0.21
N TYR A 28 39.08 -2.27 -0.91
CA TYR A 28 40.47 -1.78 -1.02
C TYR A 28 40.56 -0.25 -0.98
N ALA A 29 39.61 0.45 -1.57
CA ALA A 29 39.55 1.90 -1.46
C ALA A 29 39.31 2.35 0.01
N TYR A 30 38.48 1.64 0.74
CA TYR A 30 38.27 1.84 2.18
C TYR A 30 39.55 1.60 2.99
N LEU A 31 40.27 0.47 2.76
CA LEU A 31 41.54 0.20 3.43
C LEU A 31 42.60 1.26 3.16
N ALA A 32 42.69 1.75 1.92
CA ALA A 32 43.58 2.84 1.54
C ALA A 32 43.22 4.15 2.25
N TRP A 33 41.91 4.42 2.37
CA TRP A 33 41.41 5.62 3.06
C TRP A 33 41.71 5.63 4.55
N ILE A 34 41.66 4.49 5.23
CA ILE A 34 42.02 4.37 6.67
C ILE A 34 43.53 4.18 6.90
N GLY A 35 44.36 4.31 5.86
CA GLY A 35 45.82 4.28 5.95
C GLY A 35 46.45 2.88 6.16
N VAL A 36 45.70 1.79 5.88
CA VAL A 36 46.23 0.43 5.94
C VAL A 36 46.96 0.12 4.64
N SER A 37 48.27 -0.07 4.71
CA SER A 37 49.08 -0.51 3.57
C SER A 37 48.84 -2.01 3.29
N VAL A 38 48.31 -2.32 2.11
CA VAL A 38 48.13 -3.71 1.65
C VAL A 38 49.44 -4.21 1.05
N THR A 39 50.06 -5.22 1.67
CA THR A 39 51.31 -5.81 1.19
C THR A 39 51.08 -6.66 -0.08
N GLY A 40 52.09 -6.70 -0.99
CA GLY A 40 51.96 -7.25 -2.34
C GLY A 40 51.53 -8.72 -2.46
N SER A 41 51.65 -9.54 -1.41
CA SER A 41 51.17 -10.93 -1.43
C SER A 41 49.64 -11.02 -1.42
N VAL A 42 48.96 -10.18 -0.65
CA VAL A 42 47.49 -10.16 -0.57
C VAL A 42 46.88 -9.66 -1.89
N PHE A 43 47.58 -8.78 -2.59
CA PHE A 43 47.17 -8.25 -3.89
C PHE A 43 47.24 -9.34 -4.99
N GLY A 44 48.26 -10.20 -4.96
CA GLY A 44 48.41 -11.31 -5.90
C GLY A 44 47.40 -12.43 -5.69
N ASP A 45 47.15 -12.79 -4.46
CA ASP A 45 46.27 -13.92 -4.09
C ASP A 45 44.78 -13.64 -4.34
N LEU A 46 44.34 -12.37 -4.35
CA LEU A 46 42.96 -12.00 -4.55
C LEU A 46 42.65 -11.47 -5.96
N LEU A 47 43.57 -10.70 -6.56
CA LEU A 47 43.38 -10.13 -7.90
C LEU A 47 43.52 -11.16 -9.03
N LEU A 48 44.38 -12.16 -8.88
CA LEU A 48 44.57 -13.20 -9.90
C LEU A 48 43.28 -14.04 -10.11
N PRO A 49 42.62 -14.57 -9.07
CA PRO A 49 41.34 -15.26 -9.22
C PRO A 49 40.22 -14.36 -9.79
N VAL A 50 40.11 -13.09 -9.35
CA VAL A 50 39.10 -12.16 -9.84
C VAL A 50 39.31 -11.79 -11.30
N SER A 51 40.57 -11.62 -11.72
CA SER A 51 40.95 -11.37 -13.13
C SER A 51 40.66 -12.55 -14.03
N LEU A 52 40.92 -13.78 -13.56
CA LEU A 52 40.58 -15.02 -14.27
C LEU A 52 39.07 -15.20 -14.46
N VAL A 53 38.27 -14.91 -13.42
CA VAL A 53 36.82 -14.97 -13.50
C VAL A 53 36.28 -13.88 -14.45
N MET A 54 36.84 -12.67 -14.44
CA MET A 54 36.47 -11.61 -15.40
C MET A 54 36.83 -11.98 -16.85
N LEU A 55 37.99 -12.58 -17.10
CA LEU A 55 38.39 -13.05 -18.42
C LEU A 55 37.51 -14.21 -18.93
N PHE A 56 37.09 -15.09 -18.04
CA PHE A 56 36.15 -16.16 -18.37
C PHE A 56 34.76 -15.63 -18.68
N GLY A 57 34.28 -14.64 -17.89
CA GLY A 57 33.01 -13.93 -18.12
C GLY A 57 33.00 -13.20 -19.48
N LEU A 58 34.09 -12.54 -19.85
CA LEU A 58 34.25 -11.87 -21.15
C LEU A 58 34.27 -12.84 -22.33
N ASN A 59 34.91 -14.03 -22.20
CA ASN A 59 34.90 -15.06 -23.23
C ASN A 59 33.49 -15.65 -23.43
N VAL A 60 32.72 -15.88 -22.37
CA VAL A 60 31.35 -16.36 -22.47
C VAL A 60 30.42 -15.32 -23.15
N THR A 61 30.67 -14.02 -22.92
CA THR A 61 29.94 -12.96 -23.60
C THR A 61 30.34 -12.79 -25.07
N ALA A 62 31.61 -13.06 -25.44
CA ALA A 62 32.07 -13.04 -26.81
C ALA A 62 31.48 -14.18 -27.65
N VAL A 63 31.36 -15.38 -27.08
CA VAL A 63 30.73 -16.54 -27.74
C VAL A 63 29.21 -16.32 -27.89
N SER A 64 28.59 -15.55 -27.02
CA SER A 64 27.15 -15.21 -27.13
C SER A 64 26.84 -14.13 -28.17
N ARG A 65 27.86 -13.48 -28.74
CA ARG A 65 27.74 -12.43 -29.79
C ARG A 65 27.93 -12.94 -31.23
N TRP A 66 27.95 -14.26 -31.46
CA TRP A 66 27.94 -14.76 -32.82
C TRP A 66 26.61 -14.38 -33.51
N PRO A 67 26.64 -13.74 -34.68
CA PRO A 67 25.45 -13.26 -35.33
C PRO A 67 24.62 -14.41 -35.88
N SER A 68 23.53 -14.72 -35.26
CA SER A 68 22.42 -15.40 -35.91
C SER A 68 21.60 -14.33 -36.65
N LYS A 69 21.53 -14.48 -37.97
CA LYS A 69 20.77 -13.63 -38.86
C LYS A 69 19.34 -13.34 -38.34
N GLU A 70 19.04 -12.05 -38.37
CA GLU A 70 17.76 -11.40 -38.54
C GLU A 70 16.54 -11.89 -37.77
N THR A 71 16.06 -11.03 -36.89
CA THR A 71 14.91 -10.19 -37.18
C THR A 71 14.85 -9.07 -36.13
N ASP A 72 14.78 -7.82 -36.62
CA ASP A 72 14.45 -6.63 -35.85
C ASP A 72 13.10 -6.82 -35.14
N GLU A 73 13.13 -7.00 -33.83
CA GLU A 73 11.98 -6.72 -32.98
C GLU A 73 12.50 -6.28 -31.62
N THR A 74 12.37 -4.98 -31.36
CA THR A 74 12.51 -4.37 -30.04
C THR A 74 11.48 -4.96 -29.09
N ALA A 75 11.88 -6.00 -28.36
CA ALA A 75 11.07 -6.60 -27.31
C ALA A 75 11.43 -5.98 -25.97
N LEU A 76 10.62 -5.07 -25.52
CA LEU A 76 10.46 -4.73 -24.10
C LEU A 76 10.01 -6.00 -23.36
N SER A 77 10.85 -6.53 -22.48
CA SER A 77 10.45 -7.61 -21.57
C SER A 77 9.81 -7.00 -20.33
N PRO A 78 8.50 -7.18 -20.08
CA PRO A 78 7.94 -6.94 -18.77
C PRO A 78 8.22 -8.14 -17.86
N ASP A 79 8.54 -7.86 -16.61
CA ASP A 79 8.60 -8.83 -15.53
C ASP A 79 7.32 -9.68 -15.46
N THR A 80 7.41 -10.94 -15.90
CA THR A 80 6.28 -11.87 -15.97
C THR A 80 6.27 -12.86 -14.80
N SER A 81 6.38 -12.37 -13.56
CA SER A 81 6.23 -13.22 -12.37
C SER A 81 4.82 -13.23 -11.74
N ALA A 82 3.79 -12.75 -12.44
CA ALA A 82 2.44 -12.62 -11.88
C ALA A 82 1.33 -13.19 -12.77
N THR A 83 1.47 -14.39 -13.36
CA THR A 83 0.37 -15.00 -14.10
C THR A 83 0.43 -16.54 -14.11
N THR A 84 0.02 -17.14 -13.01
CA THR A 84 -0.39 -18.56 -13.00
C THR A 84 -1.74 -18.67 -12.33
N GLY A 85 -2.81 -18.83 -13.17
CA GLY A 85 -4.17 -19.15 -12.73
C GLY A 85 -5.25 -18.32 -13.41
N GLY A 86 -5.73 -18.77 -14.57
CA GLY A 86 -6.88 -18.23 -15.26
C GLY A 86 -7.00 -18.78 -16.68
N THR A 87 -8.21 -18.82 -17.24
CA THR A 87 -8.42 -19.23 -18.63
C THR A 87 -7.69 -18.29 -19.59
N LYS A 88 -7.31 -18.75 -20.79
CA LYS A 88 -6.67 -17.90 -21.82
C LYS A 88 -7.49 -16.65 -22.17
N LYS A 89 -8.83 -16.70 -21.98
CA LYS A 89 -9.73 -15.57 -22.14
C LYS A 89 -9.51 -14.50 -21.06
N GLU A 90 -9.38 -14.88 -19.81
CA GLU A 90 -9.12 -13.97 -18.69
C GLU A 90 -7.71 -13.38 -18.76
N GLN A 91 -6.74 -14.18 -19.20
CA GLN A 91 -5.38 -13.71 -19.44
C GLN A 91 -5.34 -12.63 -20.54
N ALA A 92 -6.10 -12.80 -21.63
CA ALA A 92 -6.22 -11.78 -22.68
C ALA A 92 -6.74 -10.43 -22.16
N LEU A 93 -7.80 -10.46 -21.34
CA LEU A 93 -8.34 -9.24 -20.72
C LEU A 93 -7.33 -8.60 -19.74
N LYS A 94 -6.60 -9.41 -18.96
CA LYS A 94 -5.54 -8.90 -18.06
C LYS A 94 -4.43 -8.21 -18.83
N PHE A 95 -3.94 -8.81 -19.90
CA PHE A 95 -2.89 -8.21 -20.74
C PHE A 95 -3.35 -6.90 -21.37
N LEU A 96 -4.56 -6.85 -21.93
CA LEU A 96 -5.12 -5.62 -22.50
C LEU A 96 -5.37 -4.54 -21.44
N LYS A 97 -5.69 -4.93 -20.21
CA LYS A 97 -5.87 -3.99 -19.09
C LYS A 97 -4.55 -3.36 -18.64
N VAL A 98 -3.48 -4.14 -18.58
CA VAL A 98 -2.17 -3.69 -18.08
C VAL A 98 -1.37 -2.97 -19.17
N LEU A 99 -1.39 -3.49 -20.40
CA LEU A 99 -0.55 -3.03 -21.50
C LEU A 99 -1.27 -2.12 -22.51
N GLY A 100 -2.58 -1.89 -22.30
CA GLY A 100 -3.39 -1.01 -23.15
C GLY A 100 -3.80 -1.68 -24.45
N SER A 101 -3.27 -1.25 -25.58
CA SER A 101 -3.55 -1.82 -26.89
C SER A 101 -2.44 -2.74 -27.36
N LEU A 102 -2.82 -3.93 -27.89
CA LEU A 102 -1.89 -4.96 -28.34
C LEU A 102 -2.25 -5.44 -29.75
N SER A 103 -1.23 -5.68 -30.56
CA SER A 103 -1.43 -6.32 -31.88
C SER A 103 -1.75 -7.81 -31.74
N SER A 104 -2.33 -8.40 -32.80
CA SER A 104 -2.65 -9.84 -32.84
C SER A 104 -1.42 -10.71 -32.50
N ASN A 105 -0.24 -10.34 -33.01
CA ASN A 105 0.98 -11.08 -32.77
C ASN A 105 1.46 -10.95 -31.32
N GLN A 106 1.42 -9.74 -30.75
CA GLN A 106 1.79 -9.49 -29.35
C GLN A 106 0.87 -10.23 -28.39
N LEU A 107 -0.45 -10.14 -28.61
CA LEU A 107 -1.40 -10.77 -27.72
C LEU A 107 -1.36 -12.30 -27.80
N ALA A 108 -1.17 -12.85 -29.00
CA ALA A 108 -0.99 -14.29 -29.19
C ALA A 108 0.31 -14.81 -28.54
N ALA A 109 1.39 -14.05 -28.64
CA ALA A 109 2.65 -14.38 -27.99
C ALA A 109 2.54 -14.36 -26.46
N LEU A 110 1.86 -13.36 -25.87
CA LEU A 110 1.62 -13.27 -24.43
C LEU A 110 0.70 -14.39 -23.90
N LEU A 111 -0.24 -14.84 -24.73
CA LEU A 111 -1.13 -15.95 -24.41
C LEU A 111 -0.50 -17.33 -24.69
N GLU A 112 0.70 -17.37 -25.28
CA GLU A 112 1.38 -18.60 -25.70
C GLU A 112 0.51 -19.48 -26.61
N ILE A 113 -0.16 -18.83 -27.60
CA ILE A 113 -1.00 -19.50 -28.60
C ILE A 113 -0.62 -19.08 -30.01
N ASP A 114 -1.01 -19.89 -31.01
CA ASP A 114 -0.88 -19.50 -32.41
C ASP A 114 -1.84 -18.36 -32.74
N VAL A 115 -1.37 -17.34 -33.50
CA VAL A 115 -2.16 -16.16 -33.90
C VAL A 115 -3.46 -16.56 -34.59
N ARG A 116 -3.45 -17.67 -35.38
CA ARG A 116 -4.64 -18.21 -36.06
C ARG A 116 -5.72 -18.66 -35.08
N ASN A 117 -5.38 -19.00 -33.87
CA ASN A 117 -6.31 -19.43 -32.82
C ASN A 117 -6.78 -18.29 -31.94
N LEU A 118 -6.15 -17.10 -32.02
CA LEU A 118 -6.44 -15.96 -31.15
C LEU A 118 -7.92 -15.54 -31.22
N SER A 119 -8.54 -15.59 -32.40
CA SER A 119 -9.95 -15.24 -32.60
C SER A 119 -10.91 -16.06 -31.72
N LYS A 120 -10.61 -17.32 -31.42
CA LYS A 120 -11.44 -18.17 -30.56
C LYS A 120 -11.56 -17.63 -29.13
N PHE A 121 -10.52 -16.94 -28.67
CA PHE A 121 -10.47 -16.40 -27.31
C PHE A 121 -11.00 -14.97 -27.23
N ILE A 122 -10.86 -14.17 -28.31
CA ILE A 122 -11.14 -12.73 -28.30
C ILE A 122 -12.51 -12.38 -28.89
N ASN A 123 -13.00 -13.14 -29.88
CA ASN A 123 -14.28 -12.85 -30.52
C ASN A 123 -15.47 -12.72 -29.56
N PRO A 124 -15.61 -13.53 -28.50
CA PRO A 124 -16.68 -13.34 -27.53
C PRO A 124 -16.66 -11.95 -26.87
N PHE A 125 -15.48 -11.40 -26.62
CA PHE A 125 -15.32 -10.07 -26.02
C PHE A 125 -15.51 -8.93 -27.02
N ILE A 126 -15.25 -9.18 -28.30
CA ILE A 126 -15.56 -8.23 -29.37
C ILE A 126 -17.07 -8.14 -29.58
N GLN A 127 -17.77 -9.29 -29.61
CA GLN A 127 -19.22 -9.36 -29.75
C GLN A 127 -19.98 -8.72 -28.59
N THR A 128 -19.45 -8.87 -27.35
CA THR A 128 -20.02 -8.23 -26.16
C THR A 128 -19.59 -6.75 -26.01
N GLY A 129 -18.77 -6.22 -26.92
CA GLY A 129 -18.34 -4.84 -26.89
C GLY A 129 -17.30 -4.49 -25.83
N ILE A 130 -16.69 -5.48 -25.20
CA ILE A 130 -15.64 -5.32 -24.18
C ILE A 130 -14.30 -4.96 -24.84
N ILE A 131 -13.97 -5.63 -25.95
CA ILE A 131 -12.75 -5.38 -26.72
C ILE A 131 -13.12 -4.69 -28.04
N ALA A 132 -12.40 -3.62 -28.37
CA ALA A 132 -12.38 -3.01 -29.69
C ALA A 132 -11.27 -3.66 -30.52
N ALA A 133 -11.58 -3.99 -31.78
CA ALA A 133 -10.61 -4.46 -32.75
C ALA A 133 -10.52 -3.46 -33.90
N LYS A 134 -9.33 -2.90 -34.16
CA LYS A 134 -9.06 -1.99 -35.27
C LYS A 134 -8.08 -2.66 -36.23
N LYS A 135 -8.41 -2.73 -37.51
CA LYS A 135 -7.49 -3.30 -38.50
C LYS A 135 -6.44 -2.26 -38.90
N GLU A 136 -5.16 -2.60 -38.73
CA GLU A 136 -4.04 -1.78 -39.19
C GLU A 136 -3.14 -2.62 -40.12
N GLY A 137 -3.21 -2.35 -41.41
CA GLY A 137 -2.50 -3.12 -42.41
C GLY A 137 -2.94 -4.60 -42.46
N LYS A 138 -2.01 -5.52 -42.22
CA LYS A 138 -2.25 -6.98 -42.18
C LYS A 138 -2.58 -7.49 -40.78
N THR A 139 -2.59 -6.63 -39.73
CA THR A 139 -2.70 -7.01 -38.33
C THR A 139 -3.91 -6.32 -37.70
N TYR A 140 -4.51 -6.94 -36.66
CA TYR A 140 -5.51 -6.30 -35.84
C TYR A 140 -4.86 -5.78 -34.55
N ILE A 141 -5.27 -4.58 -34.12
CA ILE A 141 -4.95 -4.00 -32.81
C ILE A 141 -6.19 -4.17 -31.93
N TYR A 142 -6.00 -4.77 -30.78
CA TYR A 142 -7.04 -4.98 -29.77
C TYR A 142 -6.85 -4.02 -28.61
N SER A 143 -7.92 -3.41 -28.13
CA SER A 143 -7.94 -2.55 -26.94
C SER A 143 -9.24 -2.72 -26.18
N LEU A 144 -9.26 -2.39 -24.90
CA LEU A 144 -10.50 -2.37 -24.12
C LEU A 144 -11.31 -1.12 -24.46
N LYS A 145 -12.61 -1.27 -24.76
CA LYS A 145 -13.50 -0.13 -25.07
C LYS A 145 -13.72 0.77 -23.85
N ASN A 146 -13.81 0.18 -22.65
CA ASN A 146 -13.97 0.90 -21.38
C ASN A 146 -13.11 0.21 -20.31
N PRO A 147 -11.82 0.58 -20.16
CA PRO A 147 -10.92 -0.06 -19.20
C PRO A 147 -11.40 0.07 -17.73
N HIS A 148 -12.28 1.04 -17.43
CA HIS A 148 -12.84 1.26 -16.10
C HIS A 148 -14.09 0.41 -15.78
N ASN A 149 -14.80 -0.12 -16.78
CA ASN A 149 -16.02 -0.90 -16.55
C ASN A 149 -15.80 -2.40 -16.35
N LEU A 150 -14.58 -2.90 -16.47
CA LEU A 150 -14.27 -4.34 -16.29
C LEU A 150 -14.41 -4.84 -14.84
N LEU A 151 -14.60 -3.95 -13.88
CA LEU A 151 -14.92 -4.33 -12.50
C LEU A 151 -16.37 -4.78 -12.29
N LEU A 152 -17.26 -4.54 -13.29
CA LEU A 152 -18.69 -4.86 -13.18
C LEU A 152 -19.13 -6.05 -14.06
N THR A 153 -18.25 -6.59 -14.92
CA THR A 153 -18.65 -7.65 -15.87
C THR A 153 -18.18 -9.04 -15.51
N HIS A 154 -17.62 -9.25 -14.31
CA HIS A 154 -17.28 -10.59 -13.84
C HIS A 154 -18.48 -11.39 -13.29
N ASN A 155 -19.71 -10.84 -13.35
CA ASN A 155 -20.92 -11.51 -12.92
C ASN A 155 -22.00 -11.49 -14.04
N ARG A 156 -21.72 -12.09 -15.21
CA ARG A 156 -22.76 -12.59 -16.11
C ARG A 156 -22.42 -13.99 -16.55
N HIS A 157 -22.55 -14.92 -15.61
CA HIS A 157 -22.87 -16.31 -15.93
C HIS A 157 -24.36 -16.40 -16.25
N THR A 158 -24.70 -17.29 -17.18
CA THR A 158 -26.08 -17.59 -17.58
C THR A 158 -26.91 -18.03 -16.37
N PRO A 159 -28.22 -17.72 -16.29
CA PRO A 159 -29.05 -17.89 -15.09
C PRO A 159 -29.25 -19.32 -14.58
N GLN A 160 -28.61 -20.32 -15.15
CA GLN A 160 -28.78 -21.73 -14.74
C GLN A 160 -27.59 -22.34 -13.98
N GLU A 161 -26.43 -21.65 -13.88
CA GLU A 161 -25.29 -22.13 -13.07
C GLU A 161 -25.02 -21.27 -11.82
N GLU A 162 -25.81 -20.19 -11.60
CA GLU A 162 -25.65 -19.28 -10.45
C GLU A 162 -26.24 -19.82 -9.14
N THR A 163 -26.82 -21.02 -9.11
CA THR A 163 -27.48 -21.53 -7.90
C THR A 163 -26.59 -22.36 -6.99
N GLU A 164 -25.32 -22.60 -7.30
CA GLU A 164 -24.53 -23.54 -6.49
C GLU A 164 -23.21 -23.03 -5.88
N TYR A 165 -22.77 -21.79 -6.17
CA TYR A 165 -21.50 -21.25 -5.60
C TYR A 165 -21.52 -19.77 -5.21
N ALA A 166 -22.66 -19.14 -5.04
CA ALA A 166 -22.75 -17.93 -4.24
C ALA A 166 -22.93 -18.34 -2.78
N SER A 167 -21.84 -18.74 -2.12
CA SER A 167 -21.86 -18.79 -0.66
C SER A 167 -22.21 -17.38 -0.19
N GLN A 168 -23.43 -17.18 0.30
CA GLN A 168 -23.87 -15.94 0.92
C GLN A 168 -22.83 -15.55 1.96
N VAL A 169 -22.21 -14.37 1.78
CA VAL A 169 -21.27 -13.86 2.76
C VAL A 169 -22.08 -13.39 3.94
N THR A 170 -22.14 -14.23 4.97
CA THR A 170 -22.76 -13.87 6.24
C THR A 170 -21.71 -13.20 7.11
N LEU A 171 -21.95 -11.95 7.48
CA LEU A 171 -21.07 -11.21 8.36
C LEU A 171 -21.30 -11.60 9.83
N PRO A 172 -20.26 -11.54 10.69
CA PRO A 172 -20.42 -11.76 12.12
C PRO A 172 -21.46 -10.78 12.67
N LYS A 173 -22.43 -11.33 13.42
CA LYS A 173 -23.45 -10.51 14.06
C LYS A 173 -22.81 -9.56 15.07
N SER A 174 -23.10 -8.29 14.95
CA SER A 174 -22.67 -7.27 15.89
C SER A 174 -23.89 -6.59 16.51
N ASN A 175 -23.91 -6.54 17.83
CA ASN A 175 -24.92 -5.80 18.59
C ASN A 175 -24.37 -4.43 19.03
N VAL A 176 -23.50 -3.86 18.20
CA VAL A 176 -22.91 -2.54 18.50
C VAL A 176 -23.99 -1.47 18.57
N GLN A 177 -23.97 -0.70 19.65
CA GLN A 177 -24.79 0.52 19.76
C GLN A 177 -23.93 1.69 19.26
N LEU A 178 -24.17 2.08 18.01
CA LEU A 178 -23.49 3.23 17.42
C LEU A 178 -24.04 4.53 18.00
N PRO A 179 -23.20 5.55 18.19
CA PRO A 179 -23.65 6.90 18.47
C PRO A 179 -24.63 7.38 17.38
N SER A 180 -25.67 8.11 17.80
CA SER A 180 -26.66 8.67 16.88
C SER A 180 -26.20 9.96 16.21
N GLU A 181 -25.11 10.55 16.68
CA GLU A 181 -24.54 11.81 16.20
C GLU A 181 -23.01 11.80 16.27
N GLY A 182 -22.37 12.70 15.54
CA GLY A 182 -20.93 12.83 15.43
C GLY A 182 -20.48 12.89 13.97
N ASN A 183 -19.21 12.63 13.74
CA ASN A 183 -18.63 12.63 12.41
C ASN A 183 -19.06 11.37 11.63
N VAL A 184 -19.42 11.55 10.36
CA VAL A 184 -19.81 10.43 9.48
C VAL A 184 -18.55 9.78 8.90
N LEU A 185 -18.24 8.57 9.35
CA LEU A 185 -17.08 7.82 8.86
C LEU A 185 -17.42 6.91 7.68
N GLY A 186 -18.64 6.42 7.62
CA GLY A 186 -19.07 5.45 6.63
C GLY A 186 -20.44 4.87 6.94
N ARG A 187 -20.64 3.62 6.54
CA ARG A 187 -21.85 2.86 6.80
C ARG A 187 -21.52 1.46 7.26
N VAL A 188 -22.34 0.88 8.14
CA VAL A 188 -22.23 -0.53 8.52
C VAL A 188 -22.35 -1.40 7.27
N ALA A 189 -21.51 -2.39 7.14
CA ALA A 189 -21.64 -3.43 6.11
C ALA A 189 -22.57 -4.53 6.63
N LEU A 190 -23.57 -4.85 5.85
CA LEU A 190 -24.49 -5.99 6.06
C LEU A 190 -24.11 -7.16 5.18
N ASP A 191 -24.78 -8.30 5.36
CA ASP A 191 -24.60 -9.48 4.53
C ASP A 191 -24.58 -9.13 3.03
N ASP A 192 -23.78 -9.84 2.27
CA ASP A 192 -23.50 -9.56 0.87
C ASP A 192 -22.95 -8.14 0.60
N TRP A 193 -22.30 -7.55 1.60
CA TRP A 193 -21.65 -6.23 1.55
C TRP A 193 -22.61 -5.06 1.29
N LYS A 194 -23.91 -5.22 1.59
CA LYS A 194 -24.88 -4.15 1.49
C LYS A 194 -24.59 -3.05 2.50
N LEU A 195 -24.96 -1.81 2.17
CA LEU A 195 -24.78 -0.66 3.06
C LEU A 195 -25.95 -0.57 4.04
N GLY A 196 -25.65 -0.69 5.32
CA GLY A 196 -26.57 -0.51 6.43
C GLY A 196 -26.64 0.94 6.93
N ASP A 197 -26.74 1.13 8.24
CA ASP A 197 -26.84 2.42 8.89
C ASP A 197 -25.54 3.24 8.81
N PHE A 198 -25.65 4.55 8.97
CA PHE A 198 -24.48 5.42 9.05
C PHE A 198 -23.68 5.13 10.32
N VAL A 199 -22.36 5.16 10.19
CA VAL A 199 -21.43 5.09 11.32
C VAL A 199 -21.07 6.50 11.73
N TYR A 200 -21.65 6.95 12.85
CA TYR A 200 -21.30 8.20 13.50
C TYR A 200 -20.29 7.94 14.61
N LEU A 201 -19.31 8.81 14.75
CA LEU A 201 -18.34 8.74 15.84
C LEU A 201 -17.97 10.17 16.30
N PRO A 202 -18.12 10.51 17.57
CA PRO A 202 -17.60 11.77 18.13
C PRO A 202 -16.06 11.71 18.16
N LEU A 203 -15.42 11.98 17.01
CA LEU A 203 -13.99 11.76 16.81
C LEU A 203 -13.12 12.51 17.81
N ARG A 204 -13.51 13.71 18.19
CA ARG A 204 -12.79 14.51 19.19
C ARG A 204 -12.52 13.74 20.49
N LYS A 205 -13.49 12.96 20.94
CA LYS A 205 -13.40 12.13 22.13
C LYS A 205 -12.62 10.83 21.89
N TYR A 206 -12.85 10.20 20.74
CA TYR A 206 -12.32 8.86 20.47
C TYR A 206 -10.89 8.90 19.91
N ALA A 207 -10.56 9.88 19.07
CA ALA A 207 -9.25 9.98 18.43
C ALA A 207 -8.12 10.26 19.43
N GLN A 208 -8.39 10.97 20.51
CA GLN A 208 -7.43 11.19 21.59
C GLN A 208 -6.89 9.88 22.16
N LYS A 209 -7.72 8.83 22.20
CA LYS A 209 -7.38 7.55 22.82
C LYS A 209 -6.51 6.64 21.96
N GLY A 210 -6.10 7.09 20.78
CA GLY A 210 -5.24 6.38 19.83
C GLY A 210 -5.99 5.49 18.85
N ILE A 211 -5.51 5.48 17.60
CA ILE A 211 -6.09 4.74 16.48
C ILE A 211 -5.00 3.91 15.80
N LEU A 212 -5.26 2.63 15.60
CA LEU A 212 -4.43 1.73 14.81
C LEU A 212 -5.15 1.32 13.52
N VAL A 213 -4.55 1.59 12.38
CA VAL A 213 -5.06 1.20 11.06
C VAL A 213 -4.11 0.18 10.45
N SER A 214 -4.58 -1.01 10.12
CA SER A 214 -3.74 -2.04 9.52
C SER A 214 -4.41 -2.81 8.39
N GLY A 215 -3.61 -3.47 7.55
CA GLY A 215 -4.06 -4.31 6.43
C GLY A 215 -3.12 -4.25 5.23
N SER A 216 -3.34 -5.11 4.25
CA SER A 216 -2.50 -5.20 3.04
C SER A 216 -2.50 -3.91 2.21
N SER A 217 -1.48 -3.73 1.38
CA SER A 217 -1.42 -2.61 0.43
C SER A 217 -2.65 -2.60 -0.49
N GLY A 218 -3.17 -1.42 -0.82
CA GLY A 218 -4.35 -1.24 -1.68
C GLY A 218 -5.68 -1.66 -1.05
N SER A 219 -5.74 -1.99 0.24
CA SER A 219 -6.99 -2.38 0.92
C SER A 219 -7.90 -1.20 1.31
N GLY A 220 -7.37 0.02 1.35
CA GLY A 220 -8.12 1.23 1.69
C GLY A 220 -7.68 1.92 2.99
N LYS A 221 -6.56 1.51 3.61
CA LYS A 221 -6.03 2.10 4.86
C LYS A 221 -5.89 3.62 4.80
N THR A 222 -5.15 4.12 3.81
CA THR A 222 -4.90 5.56 3.66
C THR A 222 -6.19 6.34 3.40
N ILE A 223 -7.18 5.73 2.72
CA ILE A 223 -8.51 6.35 2.55
C ILE A 223 -9.19 6.53 3.91
N ALA A 224 -9.25 5.48 4.73
CA ALA A 224 -9.85 5.56 6.07
C ALA A 224 -9.11 6.56 6.97
N ALA A 225 -7.79 6.54 6.94
CA ALA A 225 -6.96 7.49 7.68
C ALA A 225 -7.26 8.94 7.26
N LYS A 226 -7.35 9.20 5.94
CA LYS A 226 -7.75 10.52 5.42
C LYS A 226 -9.17 10.90 5.81
N VAL A 227 -10.14 9.97 5.81
CA VAL A 227 -11.52 10.25 6.27
C VAL A 227 -11.51 10.77 7.71
N ILE A 228 -10.76 10.14 8.60
CA ILE A 228 -10.62 10.57 10.00
C ILE A 228 -10.01 11.98 10.07
N VAL A 229 -8.94 12.21 9.34
CA VAL A 229 -8.24 13.51 9.29
C VAL A 229 -9.16 14.60 8.73
N GLU A 230 -9.89 14.32 7.65
CA GLU A 230 -10.85 15.25 7.06
C GLU A 230 -11.91 15.70 8.08
N GLU A 231 -12.43 14.76 8.86
CA GLU A 231 -13.44 15.07 9.89
C GLU A 231 -12.83 15.88 11.05
N LEU A 232 -11.62 15.55 11.51
CA LEU A 232 -10.94 16.30 12.56
C LEU A 232 -10.60 17.74 12.11
N LEU A 233 -10.17 17.92 10.87
CA LEU A 233 -9.94 19.25 10.29
C LEU A 233 -11.23 20.08 10.21
N GLN A 234 -12.38 19.44 9.91
CA GLN A 234 -13.70 20.10 9.95
C GLN A 234 -14.08 20.55 11.38
N GLU A 235 -13.69 19.79 12.39
CA GLU A 235 -13.85 20.15 13.81
C GLU A 235 -12.77 21.15 14.29
N ARG A 236 -11.94 21.65 13.36
CA ARG A 236 -10.89 22.62 13.63
C ARG A 236 -9.78 22.09 14.54
N ILE A 237 -9.56 20.79 14.56
CA ILE A 237 -8.40 20.17 15.22
C ILE A 237 -7.18 20.34 14.29
N PRO A 238 -6.02 20.83 14.78
CA PRO A 238 -4.78 20.80 14.02
C PRO A 238 -4.31 19.36 13.85
N VAL A 239 -3.80 19.04 12.66
CA VAL A 239 -3.31 17.69 12.32
C VAL A 239 -1.89 17.75 11.80
N LEU A 240 -1.02 16.93 12.35
CA LEU A 240 0.36 16.75 11.89
C LEU A 240 0.53 15.33 11.34
N ILE A 241 1.04 15.23 10.11
CA ILE A 241 1.12 13.98 9.37
C ILE A 241 2.58 13.74 8.95
N PHE A 242 3.13 12.59 9.33
CA PHE A 242 4.43 12.13 8.86
C PHE A 242 4.21 11.20 7.67
N ASP A 243 4.48 11.70 6.46
CA ASP A 243 4.19 11.04 5.18
C ASP A 243 5.47 10.51 4.53
N TYR A 244 5.60 9.19 4.45
CA TYR A 244 6.74 8.52 3.78
C TYR A 244 6.47 8.23 2.30
N THR A 245 5.23 8.38 1.83
CA THR A 245 4.76 7.88 0.54
C THR A 245 4.28 8.98 -0.40
N LYS A 246 4.30 10.23 0.05
CA LYS A 246 3.83 11.41 -0.68
C LYS A 246 2.35 11.35 -1.09
N GLN A 247 1.54 10.68 -0.29
CA GLN A 247 0.11 10.53 -0.57
C GLN A 247 -0.75 11.61 0.08
N TRP A 248 -0.24 12.29 1.12
CA TRP A 248 -1.04 13.24 1.91
C TRP A 248 -1.08 14.66 1.35
N GLU A 249 -0.22 15.03 0.42
CA GLU A 249 -0.26 16.34 -0.25
C GLU A 249 -1.63 16.61 -0.92
N ARG A 250 -2.30 15.54 -1.35
CA ARG A 250 -3.61 15.58 -2.01
C ARG A 250 -4.76 15.93 -1.06
N LEU A 251 -4.55 15.93 0.26
CA LEU A 251 -5.51 16.40 1.26
C LEU A 251 -5.91 17.87 1.01
N PHE A 252 -5.00 18.66 0.44
CA PHE A 252 -5.19 20.08 0.16
C PHE A 252 -5.81 20.34 -1.23
N GLN A 253 -6.24 19.30 -1.92
CA GLN A 253 -6.90 19.36 -3.23
C GLN A 253 -8.31 18.79 -3.14
N ARG A 254 -9.23 19.34 -3.94
CA ARG A 254 -10.60 18.80 -4.04
C ARG A 254 -10.59 17.48 -4.79
N ASN A 255 -11.42 16.55 -4.36
CA ASN A 255 -11.61 15.29 -5.07
C ASN A 255 -12.17 15.55 -6.46
N SER A 256 -11.51 14.99 -7.46
CA SER A 256 -11.91 15.05 -8.88
C SER A 256 -12.12 13.65 -9.48
N ASP A 257 -11.98 12.58 -8.68
CA ASP A 257 -12.21 11.21 -9.13
C ASP A 257 -13.71 10.96 -9.30
N GLN A 258 -14.15 10.86 -10.56
CA GLN A 258 -15.55 10.67 -10.92
C GLN A 258 -16.17 9.43 -10.27
N ALA A 259 -15.43 8.31 -10.22
CA ALA A 259 -15.92 7.07 -9.61
C ALA A 259 -16.12 7.21 -8.09
N MET A 260 -15.33 8.06 -7.45
CA MET A 260 -15.49 8.38 -6.04
C MET A 260 -16.66 9.36 -5.81
N LEU A 261 -16.79 10.37 -6.66
CA LEU A 261 -17.89 11.35 -6.59
C LEU A 261 -19.27 10.70 -6.77
N GLU A 262 -19.40 9.72 -7.66
CA GLU A 262 -20.63 8.96 -7.86
C GLU A 262 -21.10 8.22 -6.60
N LYS A 263 -20.18 7.86 -5.71
CA LYS A 263 -20.50 7.20 -4.44
C LYS A 263 -21.01 8.17 -3.36
N TYR A 264 -20.80 9.47 -3.51
CA TYR A 264 -21.21 10.48 -2.50
C TYR A 264 -22.66 10.34 -2.08
N ARG A 265 -23.57 10.10 -3.04
CA ARG A 265 -25.02 9.94 -2.77
C ARG A 265 -25.32 8.83 -1.75
N PHE A 266 -24.51 7.75 -1.73
CA PHE A 266 -24.72 6.63 -0.83
C PHE A 266 -24.28 6.93 0.62
N PHE A 267 -23.49 8.00 0.80
CA PHE A 267 -22.94 8.42 2.07
C PHE A 267 -23.43 9.80 2.52
N GLY A 268 -24.50 10.33 1.89
CA GLY A 268 -25.06 11.63 2.24
C GLY A 268 -24.14 12.83 1.96
N MET A 269 -23.09 12.62 1.17
CA MET A 269 -22.11 13.66 0.81
C MET A 269 -22.62 14.50 -0.37
N ARG A 270 -22.33 15.80 -0.36
CA ARG A 270 -22.85 16.73 -1.40
C ARG A 270 -21.76 17.12 -2.42
N SER A 271 -20.64 17.62 -1.96
CA SER A 271 -19.59 18.18 -2.82
C SER A 271 -18.20 17.92 -2.28
N PRO A 272 -17.21 17.77 -3.17
CA PRO A 272 -15.80 17.64 -2.77
C PRO A 272 -15.30 18.97 -2.19
N ARG A 273 -14.31 18.90 -1.31
CA ARG A 273 -13.64 20.07 -0.72
C ARG A 273 -12.16 19.82 -0.52
N ALA A 274 -11.37 20.87 -0.56
CA ALA A 274 -9.98 20.87 -0.14
C ALA A 274 -9.90 21.32 1.33
N PHE A 275 -8.89 20.85 2.03
CA PHE A 275 -8.60 21.28 3.39
C PHE A 275 -7.45 22.30 3.39
N LYS A 276 -7.38 23.11 4.42
CA LYS A 276 -6.26 24.07 4.58
C LYS A 276 -5.06 23.36 5.18
N GLY A 277 -3.88 23.75 4.74
CA GLY A 277 -2.65 23.20 5.28
C GLY A 277 -1.46 23.45 4.36
N HIS A 278 -0.32 22.90 4.75
CA HIS A 278 0.94 23.09 4.05
C HIS A 278 1.82 21.83 4.16
N ILE A 279 2.80 21.75 3.28
CA ILE A 279 3.76 20.64 3.21
C ILE A 279 5.12 21.21 3.59
N VAL A 280 5.82 20.48 4.45
CA VAL A 280 7.17 20.82 4.89
C VAL A 280 8.06 19.58 4.80
N THR A 281 9.37 19.79 4.66
CA THR A 281 10.36 18.68 4.67
C THR A 281 11.00 18.47 6.05
N GLU A 282 10.85 19.48 6.92
CA GLU A 282 11.28 19.43 8.31
C GLU A 282 10.17 20.00 9.19
N LEU A 283 10.06 19.54 10.42
CA LEU A 283 9.05 20.04 11.34
C LEU A 283 9.38 21.49 11.71
N PRO A 284 8.49 22.46 11.44
CA PRO A 284 8.64 23.83 11.93
C PRO A 284 8.49 23.86 13.45
N GLU A 285 8.63 25.03 14.06
CA GLU A 285 8.31 25.20 15.48
C GLU A 285 6.87 24.73 15.76
N ILE A 286 6.67 24.05 16.90
CA ILE A 286 5.36 23.45 17.24
C ILE A 286 4.25 24.48 17.26
N SER A 287 4.53 25.71 17.73
CA SER A 287 3.57 26.83 17.70
C SER A 287 3.04 27.16 16.30
N GLU A 288 3.85 26.98 15.26
CA GLU A 288 3.46 27.17 13.86
C GLU A 288 2.66 25.97 13.32
N THR A 289 2.88 24.79 13.87
CA THR A 289 2.21 23.56 13.48
C THR A 289 0.81 23.45 14.07
N LEU A 290 0.57 24.06 15.22
CA LEU A 290 -0.73 24.04 15.94
C LEU A 290 -1.77 25.01 15.37
N ARG A 291 -1.77 25.25 14.07
CA ARG A 291 -2.78 26.13 13.44
C ARG A 291 -4.16 25.44 13.43
N ILE A 292 -5.11 26.06 14.09
CA ILE A 292 -6.46 25.53 14.30
C ILE A 292 -7.13 25.21 12.96
N GLY A 293 -7.48 23.94 12.76
CA GLY A 293 -8.18 23.45 11.56
C GLY A 293 -7.31 23.39 10.32
N GLU A 294 -5.98 23.38 10.47
CA GLU A 294 -5.03 23.19 9.38
C GLU A 294 -4.24 21.88 9.51
N GLY A 295 -3.89 21.31 8.38
CA GLY A 295 -3.02 20.13 8.30
C GLY A 295 -1.58 20.52 7.98
N THR A 296 -0.62 19.97 8.71
CA THR A 296 0.80 20.05 8.37
C THR A 296 1.27 18.66 7.93
N VAL A 297 1.75 18.53 6.71
CA VAL A 297 2.33 17.29 6.18
C VAL A 297 3.84 17.42 6.19
N VAL A 298 4.53 16.59 6.94
CA VAL A 298 6.00 16.44 6.89
C VAL A 298 6.30 15.38 5.82
N ASP A 299 6.78 15.82 4.67
CA ASP A 299 7.16 14.96 3.56
C ASP A 299 8.53 14.31 3.83
N LEU A 300 8.52 13.03 4.15
CA LEU A 300 9.71 12.21 4.39
C LEU A 300 10.03 11.28 3.22
N SER A 301 9.36 11.43 2.08
CA SER A 301 9.50 10.54 0.92
C SER A 301 10.89 10.57 0.29
N SER A 302 11.60 11.70 0.42
CA SER A 302 12.97 11.88 -0.07
C SER A 302 14.04 11.23 0.81
N VAL A 303 13.70 10.86 2.05
CA VAL A 303 14.64 10.22 2.98
C VAL A 303 14.69 8.72 2.65
N SER A 304 15.85 8.19 2.28
CA SER A 304 15.99 6.80 1.85
C SER A 304 16.12 5.82 3.02
N GLU A 305 16.91 6.18 4.02
CA GLU A 305 17.27 5.28 5.10
C GLU A 305 16.17 5.20 6.18
N THR A 306 15.86 3.98 6.62
CA THR A 306 14.77 3.73 7.59
C THR A 306 15.06 4.34 8.96
N ASP A 307 16.28 4.20 9.44
CA ASP A 307 16.73 4.76 10.73
C ASP A 307 16.69 6.30 10.71
N GLU A 308 17.08 6.94 9.62
CA GLU A 308 16.95 8.39 9.44
C GLU A 308 15.49 8.84 9.47
N ARG A 309 14.60 8.11 8.78
CA ARG A 309 13.14 8.36 8.80
C ARG A 309 12.59 8.32 10.20
N VAL A 310 12.87 7.23 10.93
CA VAL A 310 12.44 7.04 12.32
C VAL A 310 13.07 8.10 13.22
N GLY A 311 14.35 8.43 13.05
CA GLY A 311 15.05 9.46 13.80
C GLY A 311 14.43 10.86 13.64
N LYS A 312 14.05 11.26 12.42
CA LYS A 312 13.37 12.54 12.18
C LYS A 312 12.02 12.61 12.90
N VAL A 313 11.23 11.55 12.83
CA VAL A 313 9.93 11.49 13.50
C VAL A 313 10.11 11.44 15.03
N ALA A 314 11.09 10.68 15.54
CA ALA A 314 11.40 10.65 16.97
C ALA A 314 11.75 12.04 17.51
N LYS A 315 12.62 12.78 16.80
CA LYS A 315 12.95 14.17 17.15
C LYS A 315 11.72 15.08 17.17
N ALA A 316 10.84 14.94 16.19
CA ALA A 316 9.59 15.70 16.13
C ALA A 316 8.65 15.37 17.31
N LEU A 317 8.55 14.08 17.65
CA LEU A 317 7.76 13.63 18.81
C LEU A 317 8.32 14.13 20.14
N ASP A 318 9.66 14.21 20.30
CA ASP A 318 10.28 14.80 21.47
C ASP A 318 9.95 16.31 21.58
N GLN A 319 10.04 17.06 20.48
CA GLN A 319 9.67 18.46 20.47
C GLN A 319 8.19 18.70 20.85
N ILE A 320 7.30 17.83 20.36
CA ILE A 320 5.88 17.88 20.72
C ILE A 320 5.70 17.58 22.22
N LEU A 321 6.39 16.57 22.72
CA LEU A 321 6.33 16.19 24.13
C LEU A 321 6.85 17.32 25.03
N GLU A 322 7.97 17.95 24.69
CA GLU A 322 8.53 19.11 25.40
C GLU A 322 7.54 20.28 25.43
N HIS A 323 6.91 20.59 24.27
CA HIS A 323 5.91 21.65 24.20
C HIS A 323 4.74 21.45 25.17
N PHE A 324 4.24 20.21 25.29
CA PHE A 324 3.11 19.87 26.13
C PHE A 324 3.52 19.50 27.58
N GLN A 325 4.82 19.36 27.91
CA GLN A 325 5.28 18.87 29.21
C GLN A 325 4.83 19.74 30.39
N GLY A 326 4.83 21.07 30.19
CA GLY A 326 4.42 22.04 31.21
C GLY A 326 2.91 22.27 31.31
N GLU A 327 2.13 21.68 30.40
CA GLU A 327 0.68 21.89 30.39
C GLU A 327 -0.06 20.87 31.27
N ALA A 328 -1.25 21.28 31.74
CA ALA A 328 -2.15 20.38 32.47
C ALA A 328 -2.63 19.24 31.56
N ASP A 329 -2.98 18.11 32.16
CA ASP A 329 -3.63 17.01 31.47
C ASP A 329 -4.96 17.47 30.88
N SER A 330 -5.32 16.97 29.71
CA SER A 330 -6.52 17.37 28.96
C SER A 330 -7.25 16.16 28.42
N GLU A 331 -8.56 16.18 28.58
CA GLU A 331 -9.47 15.25 27.90
C GLU A 331 -9.92 15.78 26.52
N ASP A 332 -9.66 17.05 26.22
CA ASP A 332 -9.94 17.65 24.92
C ASP A 332 -8.80 17.40 23.94
N LEU A 333 -9.14 16.98 22.73
CA LEU A 333 -8.18 16.79 21.63
C LEU A 333 -7.64 18.15 21.16
N ARG A 334 -6.34 18.38 21.33
CA ARG A 334 -5.63 19.62 20.98
C ARG A 334 -4.82 19.51 19.72
N LEU A 335 -4.30 18.32 19.42
CA LEU A 335 -3.48 17.99 18.26
C LEU A 335 -3.76 16.53 17.88
N PHE A 336 -3.76 16.23 16.60
CA PHE A 336 -3.82 14.87 16.11
C PHE A 336 -2.61 14.54 15.24
N LEU A 337 -1.91 13.45 15.57
CA LEU A 337 -0.72 12.98 14.88
C LEU A 337 -1.06 11.77 14.01
N VAL A 338 -0.55 11.76 12.79
CA VAL A 338 -0.60 10.59 11.89
C VAL A 338 0.80 10.12 11.57
N ILE A 339 1.10 8.88 11.89
CA ILE A 339 2.37 8.23 11.55
C ILE A 339 2.06 7.13 10.52
N GLU A 340 2.35 7.43 9.25
CA GLU A 340 2.29 6.44 8.17
C GLU A 340 3.42 5.41 8.32
N GLU A 341 3.28 4.26 7.68
CA GLU A 341 4.29 3.18 7.68
C GLU A 341 4.87 2.88 9.07
N ALA A 342 4.01 2.91 10.08
CA ALA A 342 4.43 2.79 11.48
C ALA A 342 5.16 1.47 11.82
N HIS A 343 5.10 0.46 10.92
CA HIS A 343 5.89 -0.76 11.03
C HIS A 343 7.40 -0.52 10.92
N LEU A 344 7.84 0.63 10.37
CA LEU A 344 9.26 0.99 10.33
C LEU A 344 9.86 1.08 11.73
N TRP A 345 9.07 1.44 12.75
CA TRP A 345 9.51 1.52 14.14
C TRP A 345 9.82 0.17 14.78
N THR A 346 9.35 -0.92 14.16
CA THR A 346 9.59 -2.30 14.61
C THR A 346 10.50 -3.06 13.63
N SER A 347 11.07 -2.37 12.63
CA SER A 347 12.01 -2.93 11.67
C SER A 347 13.28 -3.42 12.37
N LYS A 348 13.90 -4.45 11.77
CA LYS A 348 15.20 -4.98 12.26
C LYS A 348 16.34 -3.98 12.12
N ASP A 349 16.18 -3.01 11.20
CA ASP A 349 17.18 -1.97 10.92
C ASP A 349 17.11 -0.81 11.92
N VAL A 350 16.13 -0.84 12.85
CA VAL A 350 15.89 0.20 13.84
C VAL A 350 16.11 -0.37 15.24
N PRO A 351 16.79 0.36 16.15
CA PRO A 351 17.00 -0.08 17.52
C PRO A 351 15.67 -0.37 18.24
N LYS A 352 15.64 -1.42 19.07
CA LYS A 352 14.43 -1.78 19.85
C LYS A 352 13.93 -0.64 20.74
N GLU A 353 14.84 0.22 21.16
CA GLU A 353 14.57 1.42 21.95
C GLU A 353 13.61 2.37 21.25
N ALA A 354 13.62 2.41 19.92
CA ALA A 354 12.70 3.25 19.14
C ALA A 354 11.23 2.81 19.28
N SER A 355 10.96 1.50 19.26
CA SER A 355 9.61 0.99 19.49
C SER A 355 9.13 1.29 20.91
N ASN A 356 9.99 1.10 21.90
CA ASN A 356 9.71 1.44 23.30
C ASN A 356 9.50 2.94 23.50
N PHE A 357 10.27 3.76 22.75
CA PHE A 357 10.11 5.21 22.74
C PHE A 357 8.74 5.62 22.19
N LEU A 358 8.35 5.08 21.04
CA LEU A 358 7.05 5.38 20.42
C LEU A 358 5.89 5.05 21.36
N ASP A 359 5.90 3.84 21.97
CA ASP A 359 4.85 3.42 22.92
C ASP A 359 4.78 4.36 24.16
N ARG A 360 5.92 4.72 24.70
CA ARG A 360 6.00 5.66 25.83
C ARG A 360 5.45 7.04 25.45
N VAL A 361 5.88 7.59 24.30
CA VAL A 361 5.49 8.93 23.86
C VAL A 361 4.00 8.98 23.56
N VAL A 362 3.45 7.99 22.86
CA VAL A 362 2.01 7.91 22.58
C VAL A 362 1.18 7.97 23.86
N ARG A 363 1.59 7.23 24.91
CA ARG A 363 0.89 7.25 26.20
C ARG A 363 1.00 8.58 26.95
N LEU A 364 2.15 9.24 26.87
CA LEU A 364 2.35 10.55 27.51
C LEU A 364 1.56 11.64 26.79
N LEU A 365 1.64 11.69 25.49
CA LEU A 365 0.94 12.66 24.64
C LEU A 365 -0.58 12.56 24.78
N ARG A 366 -1.12 11.35 24.89
CA ARG A 366 -2.54 11.13 25.13
C ARG A 366 -3.06 11.88 26.36
N LYS A 367 -2.30 11.89 27.47
CA LYS A 367 -2.70 12.63 28.68
C LYS A 367 -2.77 14.14 28.46
N LYS A 368 -2.05 14.63 27.47
CA LYS A 368 -1.98 16.06 27.12
C LYS A 368 -2.99 16.49 26.04
N GLY A 369 -3.92 15.61 25.65
CA GLY A 369 -4.88 15.90 24.62
C GLY A 369 -4.32 15.75 23.20
N VAL A 370 -3.24 14.98 23.02
CA VAL A 370 -2.68 14.69 21.71
C VAL A 370 -3.06 13.26 21.31
N GLY A 371 -3.89 13.15 20.27
CA GLY A 371 -4.26 11.86 19.68
C GLY A 371 -3.21 11.37 18.68
N VAL A 372 -3.04 10.06 18.55
CA VAL A 372 -2.09 9.46 17.61
C VAL A 372 -2.78 8.38 16.79
N MET A 373 -2.58 8.41 15.48
CA MET A 373 -2.96 7.35 14.56
C MET A 373 -1.71 6.72 13.94
N LEU A 374 -1.62 5.40 14.10
CA LEU A 374 -0.58 4.59 13.49
C LEU A 374 -1.16 3.85 12.29
N VAL A 375 -0.56 3.99 11.11
CA VAL A 375 -0.95 3.27 9.90
C VAL A 375 0.14 2.27 9.54
N SER A 376 -0.21 0.99 9.44
CA SER A 376 0.74 -0.09 9.19
C SER A 376 0.21 -1.12 8.20
N HIS A 377 1.12 -1.93 7.65
CA HIS A 377 0.76 -3.04 6.78
C HIS A 377 0.26 -4.26 7.57
N LYS A 378 0.73 -4.46 8.80
CA LYS A 378 0.40 -5.61 9.64
C LYS A 378 0.13 -5.18 11.07
N ILE A 379 -0.91 -5.75 11.66
CA ILE A 379 -1.19 -5.54 13.09
C ILE A 379 -0.17 -6.27 13.97
N SER A 380 0.37 -7.37 13.48
CA SER A 380 1.37 -8.20 14.17
C SER A 380 2.75 -7.52 14.29
N ASP A 381 2.99 -6.42 13.58
CA ASP A 381 4.22 -5.63 13.70
C ASP A 381 4.31 -4.96 15.10
N PHE A 382 3.17 -4.74 15.75
CA PHE A 382 3.11 -4.14 17.08
C PHE A 382 2.93 -5.20 18.17
N ASP A 383 3.60 -5.02 19.28
CA ASP A 383 3.41 -5.87 20.45
C ASP A 383 2.02 -5.68 21.08
N SER A 384 1.68 -6.53 22.04
CA SER A 384 0.39 -6.48 22.73
C SER A 384 0.20 -5.20 23.54
N ALA A 385 1.26 -4.61 24.06
CA ALA A 385 1.21 -3.41 24.89
C ALA A 385 0.83 -2.19 24.01
N MET A 386 1.49 -2.02 22.86
CA MET A 386 1.16 -0.96 21.90
C MET A 386 -0.27 -1.11 21.39
N ARG A 387 -0.67 -2.33 20.98
CA ARG A 387 -2.05 -2.57 20.50
C ARG A 387 -3.09 -2.27 21.57
N SER A 388 -2.82 -2.62 22.81
CA SER A 388 -3.74 -2.33 23.93
C SER A 388 -3.80 -0.85 24.30
N SER A 389 -2.77 -0.07 23.96
CA SER A 389 -2.77 1.38 24.16
C SER A 389 -3.64 2.13 23.15
N MET A 390 -3.98 1.49 22.00
CA MET A 390 -4.84 2.04 20.97
C MET A 390 -6.31 1.67 21.23
N ASN A 391 -7.16 2.67 21.42
CA ASN A 391 -8.58 2.44 21.69
C ASN A 391 -9.36 1.98 20.47
N ILE A 392 -8.98 2.46 19.28
CA ILE A 392 -9.62 2.10 18.01
C ILE A 392 -8.67 1.24 17.19
N SER A 393 -9.17 0.12 16.69
CA SER A 393 -8.50 -0.72 15.70
C SER A 393 -9.36 -0.78 14.42
N ILE A 394 -8.75 -0.43 13.30
CA ILE A 394 -9.36 -0.43 11.97
C ILE A 394 -8.58 -1.43 11.12
N LEU A 395 -9.19 -2.60 10.88
CA LEU A 395 -8.51 -3.75 10.31
C LEU A 395 -9.04 -4.02 8.91
N PHE A 396 -8.22 -3.73 7.92
CA PHE A 396 -8.51 -4.00 6.52
C PHE A 396 -8.08 -5.41 6.12
N ARG A 397 -8.42 -5.78 4.90
CA ARG A 397 -8.08 -7.07 4.33
C ARG A 397 -6.59 -7.40 4.49
N THR A 398 -6.30 -8.56 5.05
CA THR A 398 -4.98 -9.18 5.12
C THR A 398 -5.12 -10.69 4.92
N LYS A 399 -4.05 -11.33 4.41
CA LYS A 399 -3.92 -12.78 4.30
C LYS A 399 -2.75 -13.29 5.14
N TYR A 400 -2.11 -12.41 5.90
CA TYR A 400 -0.97 -12.76 6.73
C TYR A 400 -1.46 -13.52 7.97
N GLU A 401 -0.99 -14.76 8.13
CA GLU A 401 -1.45 -15.67 9.21
C GLU A 401 -1.28 -15.06 10.60
N GLY A 402 -0.14 -14.41 10.90
CA GLY A 402 0.09 -13.76 12.18
C GLY A 402 -0.92 -12.66 12.52
N ASP A 403 -1.44 -11.95 11.49
CA ASP A 403 -2.53 -10.99 11.66
C ASP A 403 -3.85 -11.71 11.94
N LEU A 404 -4.17 -12.76 11.17
CA LEU A 404 -5.40 -13.54 11.34
C LEU A 404 -5.46 -14.19 12.73
N ASP A 405 -4.35 -14.74 13.20
CA ASP A 405 -4.23 -15.27 14.56
C ASP A 405 -4.43 -14.19 15.63
N SER A 406 -3.86 -13.01 15.43
CA SER A 406 -4.01 -11.88 16.33
C SER A 406 -5.47 -11.41 16.38
N ILE A 407 -6.11 -11.27 15.22
CA ILE A 407 -7.52 -10.88 15.09
C ILE A 407 -8.42 -11.94 15.73
N GLY A 408 -8.17 -13.22 15.46
CA GLY A 408 -8.94 -14.33 16.03
C GLY A 408 -8.90 -14.36 17.55
N ARG A 409 -7.73 -14.09 18.14
CA ARG A 409 -7.57 -14.02 19.61
C ARG A 409 -8.24 -12.80 20.23
N THR A 410 -8.24 -11.67 19.51
CA THR A 410 -8.71 -10.38 20.08
C THR A 410 -10.18 -10.13 19.79
N LEU A 411 -10.66 -10.42 18.58
CA LEU A 411 -12.02 -10.10 18.11
C LEU A 411 -12.90 -11.34 17.89
N GLY A 412 -12.32 -12.52 17.92
CA GLY A 412 -13.01 -13.78 17.68
C GLY A 412 -12.75 -14.40 16.30
N SER A 413 -12.90 -15.71 16.21
CA SER A 413 -12.59 -16.52 15.03
C SER A 413 -13.40 -16.11 13.80
N ASP A 414 -14.63 -15.64 13.98
CA ASP A 414 -15.51 -15.30 12.86
C ASP A 414 -15.03 -14.04 12.13
N PHE A 415 -14.52 -13.06 12.87
CA PHE A 415 -13.86 -11.90 12.26
C PHE A 415 -12.57 -12.29 11.53
N ALA A 416 -11.75 -13.18 12.09
CA ALA A 416 -10.54 -13.67 11.42
C ALA A 416 -10.86 -14.37 10.09
N LYS A 417 -11.95 -15.13 10.00
CA LYS A 417 -12.38 -15.82 8.77
C LYS A 417 -12.78 -14.87 7.64
N ILE A 418 -13.42 -13.74 7.95
CA ILE A 418 -13.90 -12.80 6.93
C ILE A 418 -12.84 -11.81 6.46
N VAL A 419 -11.81 -11.53 7.28
CA VAL A 419 -10.77 -10.53 6.94
C VAL A 419 -10.15 -10.74 5.57
N PRO A 420 -9.78 -11.98 5.14
CA PRO A 420 -9.18 -12.18 3.81
C PRO A 420 -10.11 -11.84 2.64
N SER A 421 -11.43 -11.84 2.87
CA SER A 421 -12.46 -11.59 1.85
C SER A 421 -13.02 -10.16 1.87
N LEU A 422 -12.60 -9.31 2.80
CA LEU A 422 -13.07 -7.93 2.88
C LEU A 422 -12.87 -7.19 1.54
N PRO A 423 -13.90 -6.54 0.98
CA PRO A 423 -13.77 -5.69 -0.20
C PRO A 423 -12.84 -4.50 0.08
N ILE A 424 -12.28 -3.92 -0.99
CA ILE A 424 -11.49 -2.67 -0.89
C ILE A 424 -12.38 -1.56 -0.31
N GLY A 425 -11.88 -0.87 0.71
CA GLY A 425 -12.61 0.19 1.40
C GLY A 425 -13.53 -0.30 2.50
N ASN A 426 -13.59 -1.60 2.78
CA ASN A 426 -14.26 -2.17 3.94
C ASN A 426 -13.23 -2.59 5.00
N SER A 427 -13.58 -2.41 6.25
CA SER A 427 -12.74 -2.81 7.39
C SER A 427 -13.58 -3.37 8.53
N ILE A 428 -12.95 -4.14 9.40
CA ILE A 428 -13.46 -4.34 10.75
C ILE A 428 -13.12 -3.08 11.55
N PHE A 429 -14.10 -2.53 12.22
CA PHE A 429 -13.95 -1.44 13.17
C PHE A 429 -14.17 -1.98 14.58
N HIS A 430 -13.21 -1.75 15.45
CA HIS A 430 -13.31 -2.09 16.86
C HIS A 430 -12.88 -0.90 17.72
N SER A 431 -13.64 -0.63 18.76
CA SER A 431 -13.29 0.31 19.82
C SER A 431 -13.66 -0.29 21.16
N ALA A 432 -12.77 -0.20 22.12
CA ALA A 432 -13.03 -0.65 23.47
C ALA A 432 -14.27 0.04 24.11
N ASP A 433 -14.53 1.30 23.72
CA ASP A 433 -15.68 2.06 24.22
C ASP A 433 -17.00 1.63 23.57
N LEU A 434 -16.98 1.10 22.35
CA LEU A 434 -18.18 0.61 21.63
C LEU A 434 -18.45 -0.88 21.88
N GLY A 435 -17.48 -1.59 22.44
CA GLY A 435 -17.57 -3.00 22.80
C GLY A 435 -17.44 -3.93 21.60
N THR A 436 -18.55 -4.30 20.96
CA THR A 436 -18.54 -5.32 19.91
C THR A 436 -17.96 -4.79 18.60
N PRO A 437 -17.01 -5.51 17.95
CA PRO A 437 -16.51 -5.17 16.63
C PRO A 437 -17.60 -5.32 15.57
N PHE A 438 -17.50 -4.55 14.48
CA PHE A 438 -18.39 -4.62 13.34
C PHE A 438 -17.66 -4.34 12.02
N VAL A 439 -18.27 -4.73 10.91
CA VAL A 439 -17.74 -4.42 9.58
C VAL A 439 -18.38 -3.15 9.06
N MET A 440 -17.56 -2.27 8.48
CA MET A 440 -18.04 -1.04 7.86
C MET A 440 -17.41 -0.78 6.49
N ALA A 441 -18.15 -0.07 5.66
CA ALA A 441 -17.68 0.53 4.42
C ALA A 441 -17.36 2.01 4.68
N TRP A 442 -16.15 2.43 4.35
CA TRP A 442 -15.70 3.82 4.52
C TRP A 442 -16.32 4.73 3.46
N ARG A 443 -16.68 5.95 3.86
CA ARG A 443 -17.12 6.96 2.92
C ARG A 443 -16.02 7.36 1.94
N PRO A 444 -16.35 7.86 0.76
CA PRO A 444 -15.39 8.51 -0.13
C PRO A 444 -14.74 9.74 0.52
N LEU A 445 -13.61 10.17 -0.01
CA LEU A 445 -12.91 11.37 0.44
C LEU A 445 -13.57 12.65 -0.10
N TYR A 446 -13.58 13.70 0.69
CA TYR A 446 -13.83 15.07 0.21
C TYR A 446 -12.62 15.61 -0.56
N SER A 447 -11.42 15.31 -0.08
CA SER A 447 -10.15 15.65 -0.73
C SER A 447 -9.76 14.65 -1.82
N GLN A 448 -8.71 14.97 -2.58
CA GLN A 448 -8.18 14.08 -3.61
C GLN A 448 -7.55 12.84 -2.99
N SER A 449 -7.82 11.69 -3.60
CA SER A 449 -7.28 10.38 -3.18
C SER A 449 -5.80 10.20 -3.54
#